data_9e313a135d578f4b729cc2302a616fec
#
_entry.id   9e313a135d578f4b729cc2302a616fec
#
_cell.length_a   1.000
_cell.length_b   1.000
_cell.length_c   1.000
_cell.angle_alpha   90.00
_cell.angle_beta   90.00
_cell.angle_gamma   90.00
#
_symmetry.space_group_name_H-M   'P 1'
#
loop_
_entity.id
_entity.type
_entity.pdbx_description
1 polymer ?
#
loop_
_entity_poly.entity_id
_entity_poly.type
_entity_poly.pdbx_seq_one_letter_code
_entity_poly.pdbx_strand_id
1 'polypeptide(L)'
;GIYDDDYLNNNQIAKTAPGEDLDYKIVFKNGEKSDRAVSKARVVDILPFEGDSLVNRTNDNYTARVTNLDKSPILNYVDCLTPGVSYKVYYCVGESEDTKWDEWKQDARTSKTASEELPIVYGNMDDDDWTSGAHQWIEASNDIDLRLVSAIAVEFDFSNAPLEPNQSIELHVNMSAPEYSTSDLEKVSGKLMSNSALVAVKRTGLD
;
A
#
# COMPACT_ATOMS: atom_id res chain seq x y z
N GLY A 1 -11.29 -14.37 5.29
CA GLY A 1 -10.25 -14.17 4.29
C GLY A 1 -10.53 -15.11 3.13
N ILE A 2 -10.44 -14.60 1.92
CA ILE A 2 -10.42 -15.46 0.72
C ILE A 2 -9.02 -16.03 0.71
N TYR A 3 -8.91 -17.34 0.88
CA TYR A 3 -7.65 -18.04 0.73
C TYR A 3 -7.47 -18.35 -0.74
N ASP A 4 -6.43 -17.81 -1.31
CA ASP A 4 -5.93 -18.19 -2.62
C ASP A 4 -4.66 -19.01 -2.36
N ASP A 5 -4.56 -20.19 -2.92
CA ASP A 5 -3.43 -21.10 -2.69
C ASP A 5 -2.10 -20.50 -3.17
N ASP A 6 -2.17 -19.49 -4.06
CA ASP A 6 -0.99 -18.80 -4.60
C ASP A 6 -0.46 -17.69 -3.69
N TYR A 7 -1.22 -17.29 -2.64
CA TYR A 7 -0.83 -16.20 -1.75
C TYR A 7 -0.73 -16.65 -0.29
N LEU A 8 0.35 -16.25 0.34
CA LEU A 8 0.55 -16.46 1.76
C LEU A 8 -0.31 -15.47 2.57
N ASN A 9 -0.91 -15.93 3.64
CA ASN A 9 -1.68 -15.06 4.53
C ASN A 9 -0.74 -14.22 5.43
N ASN A 10 -1.29 -13.24 6.14
CA ASN A 10 -0.56 -12.26 6.95
C ASN A 10 0.41 -12.85 8.00
N ASN A 11 0.30 -14.15 8.32
CA ASN A 11 1.13 -14.80 9.30
C ASN A 11 2.27 -15.62 8.67
N GLN A 12 2.38 -15.62 7.36
CA GLN A 12 3.37 -16.38 6.62
C GLN A 12 4.38 -15.40 6.00
N ILE A 13 5.62 -15.87 5.89
CA ILE A 13 6.71 -15.12 5.27
C ILE A 13 6.98 -15.74 3.90
N ALA A 14 6.72 -14.99 2.84
CA ALA A 14 7.15 -15.36 1.51
C ALA A 14 8.68 -15.27 1.42
N LYS A 15 9.28 -16.16 0.69
CA LYS A 15 10.72 -16.13 0.38
C LYS A 15 10.88 -15.73 -1.06
N THR A 16 11.79 -14.80 -1.32
CA THR A 16 12.17 -14.37 -2.65
C THR A 16 13.68 -14.23 -2.73
N ALA A 17 14.23 -14.30 -3.92
CA ALA A 17 15.62 -13.98 -4.19
C ALA A 17 15.76 -12.51 -4.63
N PRO A 18 16.95 -11.90 -4.49
CA PRO A 18 17.23 -10.57 -5.03
C PRO A 18 16.87 -10.47 -6.51
N GLY A 19 16.20 -9.39 -6.88
CA GLY A 19 15.78 -9.12 -8.25
C GLY A 19 14.53 -9.88 -8.72
N GLU A 20 13.99 -10.81 -7.93
CA GLU A 20 12.75 -11.52 -8.27
C GLU A 20 11.51 -10.66 -7.99
N ASP A 21 10.44 -10.97 -8.69
CA ASP A 21 9.15 -10.32 -8.52
C ASP A 21 8.51 -10.68 -7.17
N LEU A 22 7.89 -9.67 -6.58
CA LEU A 22 7.07 -9.75 -5.39
C LEU A 22 5.67 -9.26 -5.73
N ASP A 23 4.68 -10.10 -5.61
CA ASP A 23 3.30 -9.74 -5.84
C ASP A 23 2.51 -9.69 -4.54
N TYR A 24 2.01 -8.50 -4.21
CA TYR A 24 1.16 -8.27 -3.05
C TYR A 24 -0.29 -8.16 -3.48
N LYS A 25 -1.13 -8.99 -2.88
CA LYS A 25 -2.57 -8.92 -3.05
C LYS A 25 -3.21 -8.22 -1.87
N ILE A 26 -3.85 -7.09 -2.14
CA ILE A 26 -4.63 -6.33 -1.18
C ILE A 26 -6.11 -6.61 -1.45
N VAL A 27 -6.80 -7.22 -0.49
CA VAL A 27 -8.23 -7.48 -0.60
C VAL A 27 -8.97 -6.53 0.34
N PHE A 28 -9.75 -5.63 -0.23
CA PHE A 28 -10.69 -4.79 0.49
C PHE A 28 -12.09 -5.38 0.41
N LYS A 29 -12.68 -5.68 1.55
CA LYS A 29 -14.02 -6.27 1.64
C LYS A 29 -14.95 -5.34 2.42
N ASN A 30 -16.12 -5.00 1.85
CA ASN A 30 -17.20 -4.44 2.62
C ASN A 30 -17.80 -5.55 3.50
N GLY A 31 -17.67 -5.41 4.82
CA GLY A 31 -17.96 -6.50 5.77
C GLY A 31 -19.40 -7.02 5.67
N GLU A 32 -19.61 -8.29 5.97
CA GLU A 32 -20.92 -8.94 5.95
C GLU A 32 -21.97 -8.27 6.86
N LYS A 33 -21.49 -7.71 7.97
CA LYS A 33 -22.34 -7.03 8.96
C LYS A 33 -22.49 -5.54 8.68
N SER A 34 -21.96 -5.05 7.54
CA SER A 34 -22.20 -3.68 7.14
C SER A 34 -23.67 -3.54 6.74
N ASP A 35 -24.30 -2.47 7.20
CA ASP A 35 -25.66 -2.08 6.84
C ASP A 35 -25.69 -1.15 5.61
N ARG A 36 -24.52 -0.81 5.07
CA ARG A 36 -24.38 0.18 3.99
C ARG A 36 -23.36 -0.26 2.96
N ALA A 37 -23.65 0.11 1.72
CA ALA A 37 -22.72 -0.01 0.63
C ALA A 37 -21.62 1.07 0.71
N VAL A 38 -20.49 0.84 0.04
CA VAL A 38 -19.41 1.80 -0.12
C VAL A 38 -19.55 2.48 -1.48
N SER A 39 -19.54 3.82 -1.49
CA SER A 39 -19.61 4.63 -2.71
C SER A 39 -18.26 5.09 -3.22
N LYS A 40 -17.25 5.18 -2.36
CA LYS A 40 -15.88 5.54 -2.71
C LYS A 40 -14.90 4.86 -1.76
N ALA A 41 -13.76 4.44 -2.25
CA ALA A 41 -12.67 3.93 -1.41
C ALA A 41 -11.33 4.47 -1.89
N ARG A 42 -10.40 4.64 -0.95
CA ARG A 42 -9.00 4.98 -1.24
C ARG A 42 -8.10 4.03 -0.50
N VAL A 43 -7.27 3.31 -1.23
CA VAL A 43 -6.22 2.43 -0.69
C VAL A 43 -4.90 3.17 -0.83
N VAL A 44 -4.13 3.27 0.26
CA VAL A 44 -2.78 3.83 0.24
C VAL A 44 -1.81 2.79 0.76
N ASP A 45 -0.75 2.59 0.00
CA ASP A 45 0.33 1.67 0.32
C ASP A 45 1.66 2.43 0.18
N ILE A 46 2.35 2.62 1.30
CA ILE A 46 3.70 3.14 1.31
C ILE A 46 4.62 1.96 1.14
N LEU A 47 5.36 1.93 0.03
CA LEU A 47 6.25 0.83 -0.29
C LEU A 47 7.30 0.65 0.81
N PRO A 48 7.78 -0.56 1.06
CA PRO A 48 8.75 -0.83 2.11
C PRO A 48 10.06 -0.07 1.92
N PHE A 49 10.60 0.49 3.00
CA PHE A 49 11.90 1.17 3.01
C PHE A 49 12.71 0.79 4.26
N GLU A 50 14.01 1.12 4.25
CA GLU A 50 14.89 0.85 5.37
C GLU A 50 14.39 1.50 6.67
N GLY A 51 14.27 0.70 7.71
CA GLY A 51 13.77 1.15 9.02
C GLY A 51 12.26 1.35 9.09
N ASP A 52 11.53 1.07 8.00
CA ASP A 52 10.08 1.08 8.03
C ASP A 52 9.57 0.06 9.06
N SER A 53 8.72 0.52 9.96
CA SER A 53 8.09 -0.33 10.95
C SER A 53 6.60 -0.37 10.68
N LEU A 54 6.06 -1.57 10.51
CA LEU A 54 4.61 -1.75 10.52
C LEU A 54 4.05 -1.28 11.83
N VAL A 55 3.25 -0.22 11.79
CA VAL A 55 2.53 0.25 12.96
C VAL A 55 1.58 -0.85 13.42
N ASN A 56 1.81 -1.30 14.63
CA ASN A 56 1.02 -2.32 15.25
C ASN A 56 -0.40 -1.78 15.49
N ARG A 57 -1.39 -2.35 14.86
CA ARG A 57 -2.77 -2.14 15.24
C ARG A 57 -3.03 -2.90 16.53
N THR A 58 -2.81 -2.19 17.64
CA THR A 58 -3.41 -2.42 18.96
C THR A 58 -3.69 -3.86 19.41
N ASN A 59 -3.27 -4.10 20.60
CA ASN A 59 -3.54 -5.16 21.54
C ASN A 59 -2.58 -6.34 21.50
N ASP A 60 -1.52 -6.13 22.20
CA ASP A 60 -0.91 -7.03 23.16
C ASP A 60 -0.05 -8.19 22.66
N ASN A 61 0.02 -8.52 21.36
CA ASN A 61 0.83 -9.66 20.95
C ASN A 61 1.47 -9.59 19.56
N TYR A 62 1.57 -8.42 18.93
CA TYR A 62 2.26 -8.30 17.65
C TYR A 62 3.61 -7.62 17.82
N THR A 63 4.66 -8.35 17.57
CA THR A 63 5.99 -7.78 17.35
C THR A 63 5.94 -6.88 16.10
N ALA A 64 6.32 -5.61 16.24
CA ALA A 64 6.48 -4.73 15.11
C ALA A 64 7.44 -5.41 14.10
N ARG A 65 6.99 -5.56 12.86
CA ARG A 65 7.85 -6.06 11.78
C ARG A 65 8.57 -4.87 11.18
N VAL A 66 9.86 -4.85 11.31
CA VAL A 66 10.71 -3.80 10.76
C VAL A 66 11.31 -4.30 9.45
N THR A 67 11.23 -3.50 8.43
CA THR A 67 11.99 -3.70 7.21
C THR A 67 13.45 -3.43 7.52
N ASN A 68 14.30 -4.43 7.39
CA ASN A 68 15.72 -4.34 7.73
C ASN A 68 16.63 -4.49 6.49
N LEU A 69 16.08 -4.24 5.31
CA LEU A 69 16.82 -4.10 4.06
C LEU A 69 17.52 -2.75 4.04
N ASP A 70 18.66 -2.70 3.37
CA ASP A 70 19.42 -1.48 3.07
C ASP A 70 19.09 -0.91 1.68
N LYS A 71 18.17 -1.53 0.98
CA LYS A 71 17.63 -1.09 -0.30
C LYS A 71 16.13 -1.33 -0.35
N SER A 72 15.44 -0.47 -1.07
CA SER A 72 13.98 -0.58 -1.27
C SER A 72 13.64 -1.36 -2.52
N PRO A 73 12.48 -2.04 -2.56
CA PRO A 73 11.98 -2.65 -3.79
C PRO A 73 11.63 -1.57 -4.81
N ILE A 74 11.50 -1.98 -6.06
CA ILE A 74 11.09 -1.13 -7.17
C ILE A 74 9.68 -1.54 -7.58
N LEU A 75 8.77 -0.58 -7.68
CA LEU A 75 7.42 -0.81 -8.18
C LEU A 75 7.47 -1.19 -9.67
N ASN A 76 6.77 -2.24 -10.05
CA ASN A 76 6.60 -2.64 -11.45
C ASN A 76 5.23 -2.18 -11.98
N TYR A 77 4.15 -2.50 -11.28
CA TYR A 77 2.81 -2.06 -11.65
C TYR A 77 1.81 -2.19 -10.48
N VAL A 78 0.69 -1.53 -10.65
CA VAL A 78 -0.50 -1.66 -9.80
C VAL A 78 -1.69 -1.96 -10.69
N ASP A 79 -2.47 -2.98 -10.35
CA ASP A 79 -3.64 -3.38 -11.12
C ASP A 79 -4.81 -3.80 -10.24
N CYS A 80 -6.03 -3.53 -10.70
CA CYS A 80 -7.26 -4.00 -10.06
C CYS A 80 -7.84 -5.14 -10.89
N LEU A 81 -7.83 -6.35 -10.33
CA LEU A 81 -8.32 -7.54 -11.02
C LEU A 81 -9.83 -7.72 -10.90
N THR A 82 -10.53 -6.89 -10.12
CA THR A 82 -11.98 -6.96 -10.01
C THR A 82 -12.64 -6.34 -11.24
N PRO A 83 -13.37 -7.12 -12.05
CA PRO A 83 -13.97 -6.63 -13.28
C PRO A 83 -15.03 -5.54 -13.03
N GLY A 84 -15.08 -4.56 -13.94
CA GLY A 84 -16.15 -3.54 -13.93
C GLY A 84 -16.01 -2.46 -12.88
N VAL A 85 -14.88 -2.41 -12.17
CA VAL A 85 -14.59 -1.38 -11.18
C VAL A 85 -13.86 -0.21 -11.83
N SER A 86 -14.35 1.02 -11.58
CA SER A 86 -13.65 2.23 -11.99
C SER A 86 -12.64 2.63 -10.91
N TYR A 87 -11.39 2.83 -11.31
CA TYR A 87 -10.34 3.26 -10.40
C TYR A 87 -9.30 4.14 -11.07
N LYS A 88 -8.58 4.90 -10.26
CA LYS A 88 -7.40 5.67 -10.65
C LYS A 88 -6.23 5.36 -9.73
N VAL A 89 -5.05 5.30 -10.30
CA VAL A 89 -3.80 5.09 -9.56
C VAL A 89 -3.03 6.39 -9.50
N TYR A 90 -2.46 6.68 -8.34
CA TYR A 90 -1.61 7.83 -8.09
C TYR A 90 -0.31 7.37 -7.45
N TYR A 91 0.77 8.06 -7.77
CA TYR A 91 2.10 7.81 -7.23
C TYR A 91 2.60 9.03 -6.45
N CYS A 92 3.22 8.77 -5.30
CA CYS A 92 4.10 9.72 -4.65
C CYS A 92 5.51 9.46 -5.18
N VAL A 93 6.10 10.47 -5.82
CA VAL A 93 7.38 10.35 -6.54
C VAL A 93 8.42 11.25 -5.89
N GLY A 94 9.55 10.67 -5.47
CA GLY A 94 10.67 11.40 -4.92
C GLY A 94 11.59 11.99 -6.00
N GLU A 95 12.54 12.80 -5.57
CA GLU A 95 13.51 13.44 -6.47
C GLU A 95 14.61 12.47 -6.94
N SER A 96 14.95 11.49 -6.11
CA SER A 96 15.95 10.45 -6.42
C SER A 96 15.64 9.16 -5.68
N GLU A 97 16.27 8.05 -6.09
CA GLU A 97 16.12 6.75 -5.44
C GLU A 97 16.58 6.78 -3.97
N ASP A 98 17.58 7.57 -3.64
CA ASP A 98 18.14 7.67 -2.29
C ASP A 98 17.27 8.51 -1.35
N THR A 99 16.58 9.53 -1.87
CA THR A 99 15.82 10.51 -1.06
C THR A 99 14.32 10.33 -1.11
N LYS A 100 13.78 9.48 -1.97
CA LYS A 100 12.32 9.30 -2.15
C LYS A 100 11.56 8.93 -0.87
N TRP A 101 12.28 8.46 0.15
CA TRP A 101 11.71 8.04 1.43
C TRP A 101 11.81 9.10 2.53
N ASP A 102 12.52 10.21 2.30
CA ASP A 102 12.86 11.16 3.36
C ASP A 102 11.62 11.80 4.00
N GLU A 103 10.59 12.11 3.21
CA GLU A 103 9.32 12.59 3.74
C GLU A 103 8.66 11.56 4.65
N TRP A 104 8.64 10.30 4.24
CA TRP A 104 8.03 9.21 5.00
C TRP A 104 8.81 8.87 6.27
N LYS A 105 10.12 9.01 6.26
CA LYS A 105 10.96 8.85 7.45
C LYS A 105 10.71 9.94 8.49
N GLN A 106 10.46 11.17 8.05
CA GLN A 106 10.17 12.30 8.95
C GLN A 106 8.79 12.21 9.57
N ASP A 107 7.80 11.72 8.85
CA ASP A 107 6.44 11.50 9.34
C ASP A 107 6.32 10.37 10.35
N ALA A 108 7.44 9.74 10.68
CA ALA A 108 7.61 8.79 11.78
C ALA A 108 6.45 7.79 11.95
N ARG A 109 6.30 6.88 10.99
CA ARG A 109 5.47 5.67 11.19
C ARG A 109 5.79 4.90 12.46
N THR A 110 6.92 5.23 13.08
CA THR A 110 7.51 4.51 14.21
C THR A 110 6.87 4.82 15.56
N SER A 111 6.03 5.85 15.69
CA SER A 111 5.56 6.30 17.01
C SER A 111 4.11 6.76 17.09
N LYS A 112 3.36 6.75 15.98
CA LYS A 112 1.99 7.28 15.96
C LYS A 112 0.98 6.21 15.55
N THR A 113 -0.26 6.39 15.94
CA THR A 113 -1.36 5.53 15.47
C THR A 113 -1.64 5.79 14.00
N ALA A 114 -2.15 4.79 13.28
CA ALA A 114 -2.45 4.91 11.85
C ALA A 114 -3.38 6.10 11.51
N SER A 115 -4.18 6.57 12.48
CA SER A 115 -5.04 7.75 12.35
C SER A 115 -4.29 9.07 12.44
N GLU A 116 -3.10 9.08 13.06
CA GLU A 116 -2.25 10.28 13.19
C GLU A 116 -1.24 10.36 12.05
N GLU A 117 -0.90 9.22 11.43
CA GLU A 117 0.19 9.10 10.47
C GLU A 117 -0.18 9.46 9.04
N LEU A 118 -1.46 9.33 8.67
CA LEU A 118 -1.90 9.56 7.31
C LEU A 118 -3.20 10.38 7.27
N PRO A 119 -3.13 11.68 7.67
CA PRO A 119 -4.29 12.57 7.50
C PRO A 119 -4.81 12.59 6.06
N ILE A 120 -3.95 12.29 5.09
CA ILE A 120 -4.26 12.24 3.66
C ILE A 120 -5.15 11.04 3.31
N VAL A 121 -4.96 9.88 3.95
CA VAL A 121 -5.78 8.69 3.68
C VAL A 121 -7.18 8.87 4.24
N TYR A 122 -7.26 9.50 5.42
CA TYR A 122 -8.50 9.74 6.15
C TYR A 122 -9.06 11.14 5.92
N GLY A 123 -8.37 11.96 5.09
CA GLY A 123 -8.89 13.24 4.66
C GLY A 123 -10.30 13.07 4.10
N ASN A 124 -11.06 14.13 4.08
CA ASN A 124 -12.41 14.12 3.56
C ASN A 124 -12.43 13.37 2.21
N MET A 125 -13.13 12.23 2.15
CA MET A 125 -13.26 11.43 0.93
C MET A 125 -13.99 12.19 -0.19
N ASP A 126 -14.56 13.35 0.12
CA ASP A 126 -15.16 14.30 -0.82
C ASP A 126 -14.19 15.41 -1.25
N ASP A 127 -12.98 15.43 -0.68
CA ASP A 127 -11.95 16.39 -1.08
C ASP A 127 -11.29 15.90 -2.36
N ASP A 128 -11.59 16.58 -3.45
CA ASP A 128 -10.98 16.31 -4.76
C ASP A 128 -9.53 16.82 -4.82
N ASP A 129 -9.13 17.69 -3.88
CA ASP A 129 -7.78 18.27 -3.80
C ASP A 129 -6.82 17.44 -2.91
N TRP A 130 -7.22 16.27 -2.46
CA TRP A 130 -6.40 15.42 -1.57
C TRP A 130 -5.01 15.10 -2.15
N THR A 131 -4.86 15.17 -3.48
CA THR A 131 -3.60 14.90 -4.18
C THR A 131 -2.56 16.01 -4.03
N SER A 132 -2.96 17.20 -3.55
CA SER A 132 -2.10 18.38 -3.40
C SER A 132 -1.69 18.69 -1.94
N GLY A 133 -1.81 17.71 -1.05
CA GLY A 133 -1.46 17.84 0.36
C GLY A 133 0.05 17.86 0.64
N ALA A 134 0.44 17.41 1.85
CA ALA A 134 1.85 17.34 2.27
C ALA A 134 2.68 16.43 1.36
N HIS A 135 2.09 15.36 0.84
CA HIS A 135 2.67 14.51 -0.18
C HIS A 135 1.96 14.80 -1.50
N GLN A 136 2.74 15.11 -2.53
CA GLN A 136 2.17 15.33 -3.85
C GLN A 136 1.91 14.00 -4.55
N TRP A 137 0.65 13.78 -4.89
CA TRP A 137 0.22 12.59 -5.62
C TRP A 137 0.02 12.92 -7.10
N ILE A 138 0.68 12.17 -7.97
CA ILE A 138 0.62 12.34 -9.42
C ILE A 138 -0.16 11.17 -10.01
N GLU A 139 -1.18 11.44 -10.84
CA GLU A 139 -1.91 10.36 -11.53
C GLU A 139 -0.94 9.54 -12.38
N ALA A 140 -1.06 8.22 -12.29
CA ALA A 140 -0.16 7.28 -12.94
C ALA A 140 -0.15 7.49 -14.46
N SER A 141 1.04 7.55 -15.03
CA SER A 141 1.27 7.63 -16.48
C SER A 141 2.54 6.85 -16.85
N ASN A 142 2.68 6.56 -18.14
CA ASN A 142 3.86 5.84 -18.65
C ASN A 142 5.16 6.65 -18.58
N ASP A 143 5.08 7.94 -18.32
CA ASP A 143 6.25 8.84 -18.26
C ASP A 143 6.90 8.86 -16.86
N ILE A 144 6.27 8.25 -15.87
CA ILE A 144 6.76 8.22 -14.50
C ILE A 144 7.83 7.13 -14.35
N ASP A 145 8.99 7.52 -13.83
CA ASP A 145 10.04 6.57 -13.45
C ASP A 145 9.64 5.83 -12.16
N LEU A 146 9.22 4.59 -12.29
CA LEU A 146 8.73 3.77 -11.17
C LEU A 146 9.79 3.50 -10.10
N ARG A 147 11.09 3.68 -10.40
CA ARG A 147 12.16 3.59 -9.41
C ARG A 147 12.08 4.70 -8.37
N LEU A 148 11.47 5.83 -8.71
CA LEU A 148 11.31 6.99 -7.84
C LEU A 148 10.01 6.95 -7.02
N VAL A 149 9.14 5.97 -7.24
CA VAL A 149 7.88 5.83 -6.49
C VAL A 149 8.17 5.35 -5.08
N SER A 150 7.66 6.07 -4.10
CA SER A 150 7.75 5.74 -2.68
C SER A 150 6.42 5.25 -2.09
N ALA A 151 5.31 5.68 -2.66
CA ALA A 151 4.00 5.25 -2.22
C ALA A 151 3.00 5.25 -3.39
N ILE A 152 1.97 4.44 -3.27
CA ILE A 152 0.86 4.35 -4.20
C ILE A 152 -0.45 4.70 -3.50
N ALA A 153 -1.36 5.34 -4.23
CA ALA A 153 -2.74 5.49 -3.82
C ALA A 153 -3.65 5.03 -4.96
N VAL A 154 -4.67 4.25 -4.61
CA VAL A 154 -5.68 3.81 -5.59
C VAL A 154 -7.03 4.29 -5.12
N GLU A 155 -7.65 5.14 -5.91
CA GLU A 155 -8.99 5.65 -5.65
C GLU A 155 -10.01 4.89 -6.49
N PHE A 156 -11.01 4.32 -5.84
CA PHE A 156 -12.11 3.61 -6.45
C PHE A 156 -13.38 4.46 -6.39
N ASP A 157 -14.06 4.56 -7.52
CA ASP A 157 -15.36 5.21 -7.64
C ASP A 157 -16.46 4.15 -7.86
N PHE A 158 -17.30 3.99 -6.86
CA PHE A 158 -18.43 3.08 -6.87
C PHE A 158 -19.79 3.82 -6.97
N SER A 159 -19.78 5.09 -7.38
CA SER A 159 -21.02 5.89 -7.45
C SER A 159 -22.07 5.29 -8.37
N ASN A 160 -21.66 4.64 -9.45
CA ASN A 160 -22.54 3.98 -10.42
C ASN A 160 -22.88 2.52 -10.06
N ALA A 161 -22.06 1.87 -9.24
CA ALA A 161 -22.21 0.49 -8.81
C ALA A 161 -21.63 0.36 -7.39
N PRO A 162 -22.38 0.73 -6.35
CA PRO A 162 -21.90 0.68 -4.97
C PRO A 162 -21.41 -0.71 -4.58
N LEU A 163 -20.31 -0.74 -3.82
CA LEU A 163 -19.76 -1.99 -3.29
C LEU A 163 -20.63 -2.44 -2.12
N GLU A 164 -21.50 -3.39 -2.38
CA GLU A 164 -22.48 -3.91 -1.43
C GLU A 164 -21.81 -4.69 -0.27
N PRO A 165 -22.51 -4.87 0.87
CA PRO A 165 -22.03 -5.74 1.93
C PRO A 165 -21.64 -7.12 1.40
N ASN A 166 -20.54 -7.66 1.90
CA ASN A 166 -19.95 -8.93 1.51
C ASN A 166 -19.22 -8.95 0.14
N GLN A 167 -19.24 -7.86 -0.63
CA GLN A 167 -18.44 -7.75 -1.84
C GLN A 167 -17.01 -7.30 -1.53
N SER A 168 -16.07 -7.63 -2.40
CA SER A 168 -14.66 -7.31 -2.25
C SER A 168 -14.03 -6.84 -3.56
N ILE A 169 -12.97 -6.05 -3.40
CA ILE A 169 -12.08 -5.61 -4.48
C ILE A 169 -10.72 -6.26 -4.25
N GLU A 170 -10.09 -6.68 -5.33
CA GLU A 170 -8.76 -7.25 -5.33
C GLU A 170 -7.80 -6.34 -6.10
N LEU A 171 -6.79 -5.85 -5.40
CA LEU A 171 -5.73 -4.99 -5.92
C LEU A 171 -4.40 -5.75 -5.86
N HIS A 172 -3.66 -5.73 -6.95
CA HIS A 172 -2.30 -6.26 -7.05
C HIS A 172 -1.29 -5.15 -7.10
N VAL A 173 -0.27 -5.25 -6.27
CA VAL A 173 0.91 -4.40 -6.24
C VAL A 173 2.12 -5.28 -6.51
N ASN A 174 2.68 -5.17 -7.70
CA ASN A 174 3.85 -5.94 -8.08
C ASN A 174 5.11 -5.08 -7.97
N MET A 175 6.12 -5.65 -7.33
CA MET A 175 7.42 -5.01 -7.12
C MET A 175 8.54 -5.99 -7.44
N SER A 176 9.71 -5.48 -7.81
CA SER A 176 10.93 -6.28 -7.86
C SER A 176 11.68 -6.16 -6.54
N ALA A 177 12.11 -7.29 -5.97
CA ALA A 177 12.99 -7.31 -4.82
C ALA A 177 14.30 -6.59 -5.15
N PRO A 178 14.95 -5.91 -4.17
CA PRO A 178 16.18 -5.22 -4.41
C PRO A 178 17.28 -6.15 -4.96
N GLU A 179 18.03 -5.64 -5.92
CA GLU A 179 19.19 -6.35 -6.45
C GLU A 179 20.41 -6.17 -5.54
N TYR A 180 21.15 -7.26 -5.35
CA TYR A 180 22.38 -7.29 -4.59
C TYR A 180 23.51 -7.94 -5.39
N SER A 181 24.71 -7.42 -5.21
CA SER A 181 25.90 -8.07 -5.77
C SER A 181 26.12 -9.44 -5.12
N THR A 182 26.81 -10.35 -5.79
CA THR A 182 27.12 -11.67 -5.24
C THR A 182 27.86 -11.59 -3.90
N SER A 183 28.70 -10.57 -3.71
CA SER A 183 29.40 -10.34 -2.43
C SER A 183 28.53 -9.87 -1.30
N ASP A 184 27.31 -9.38 -1.59
CA ASP A 184 26.39 -8.84 -0.59
C ASP A 184 25.25 -9.81 -0.23
N LEU A 185 25.14 -10.93 -0.95
CA LEU A 185 24.07 -11.91 -0.72
C LEU A 185 24.05 -12.45 0.72
N GLU A 186 25.21 -12.64 1.32
CA GLU A 186 25.29 -13.08 2.72
C GLU A 186 24.74 -12.04 3.70
N LYS A 187 24.88 -10.74 3.37
CA LYS A 187 24.39 -9.65 4.21
C LYS A 187 22.86 -9.51 4.19
N VAL A 188 22.22 -10.00 3.12
CA VAL A 188 20.76 -9.88 2.96
C VAL A 188 20.01 -11.18 3.26
N SER A 189 20.74 -12.28 3.45
CA SER A 189 20.13 -13.55 3.85
C SER A 189 19.38 -13.39 5.18
N GLY A 190 18.10 -13.74 5.19
CA GLY A 190 17.22 -13.61 6.37
C GLY A 190 16.73 -12.19 6.66
N LYS A 191 17.03 -11.21 5.80
CA LYS A 191 16.43 -9.88 5.89
C LYS A 191 14.91 -9.94 5.64
N LEU A 192 14.19 -9.04 6.28
CA LEU A 192 12.74 -8.95 6.20
C LEU A 192 12.33 -7.68 5.48
N MET A 193 11.34 -7.81 4.64
CA MET A 193 10.59 -6.71 4.05
C MET A 193 9.14 -6.85 4.45
N SER A 194 8.60 -5.82 5.09
CA SER A 194 7.21 -5.79 5.52
C SER A 194 6.46 -4.74 4.72
N ASN A 195 5.28 -5.07 4.25
CA ASN A 195 4.38 -4.16 3.58
C ASN A 195 3.02 -4.08 4.28
N SER A 196 2.37 -2.92 4.19
CA SER A 196 1.02 -2.72 4.73
C SER A 196 0.29 -1.63 3.96
N ALA A 197 -0.98 -1.87 3.70
CA ALA A 197 -1.87 -0.88 3.08
C ALA A 197 -2.91 -0.38 4.07
N LEU A 198 -3.36 0.85 3.85
CA LEU A 198 -4.43 1.51 4.58
C LEU A 198 -5.60 1.75 3.65
N VAL A 199 -6.82 1.67 4.19
CA VAL A 199 -8.04 1.85 3.40
C VAL A 199 -8.95 2.87 4.09
N ALA A 200 -9.33 3.90 3.37
CA ALA A 200 -10.41 4.82 3.74
C ALA A 200 -11.63 4.58 2.85
N VAL A 201 -12.84 4.77 3.39
CA VAL A 201 -14.08 4.53 2.65
C VAL A 201 -15.11 5.62 2.91
N LYS A 202 -15.87 5.96 1.87
CA LYS A 202 -17.15 6.68 1.99
C LYS A 202 -18.30 5.68 1.83
N ARG A 203 -19.27 5.74 2.73
CA ARG A 203 -20.45 4.87 2.69
C ARG A 203 -21.65 5.63 2.14
N THR A 204 -22.56 4.92 1.48
CA THR A 204 -23.81 5.51 0.99
C THR A 204 -24.69 5.99 2.15
N GLY A 205 -25.40 7.12 1.95
CA GLY A 205 -26.36 7.66 2.93
C GLY A 205 -25.73 8.31 4.17
N LEU A 206 -24.48 8.74 4.09
CA LEU A 206 -23.83 9.70 5.00
C LEU A 206 -23.64 10.98 4.18
N ASP A 207 -24.54 11.93 4.32
CA ASP A 207 -24.41 13.31 3.83
C ASP A 207 -23.67 14.15 4.87
#